data_e9bb237a7e1d5f9509ef759d093868e9
#
_entry.id   e9bb237a7e1d5f9509ef759d093868e9
#
_cell.length_a   1.000
_cell.length_b   1.000
_cell.length_c   1.000
_cell.angle_alpha   90.00
_cell.angle_beta   90.00
_cell.angle_gamma   90.00
#
_symmetry.space_group_name_H-M   'P 1'
#
loop_
_entity.id
_entity.type
_entity.pdbx_description
1 polymer ?
#
loop_
_entity_poly.entity_id
_entity_poly.type
_entity_poly.pdbx_seq_one_letter_code
_entity_poly.pdbx_strand_id
1 'polypeptide(L)'
;MKPNIFDIATKELSQDAFITWLLMFADEECKGEDKALNECAREFVTELIKSQYPNFDEKITSVKAGRQRENIDIWAEVDDRYFIVIEDKTNTKEHSNQLNRYREAAERMAEGKSIVCIYIKTGN
;
A
#
# COMPACT_ATOMS: atom_id res chain seq x y z
N MET A 1 -17.43 1.25 5.38
CA MET A 1 -16.76 1.71 6.61
C MET A 1 -15.72 2.77 6.26
N LYS A 2 -15.74 3.86 6.96
CA LYS A 2 -14.82 4.96 6.69
C LYS A 2 -13.49 4.73 7.42
N PRO A 3 -12.36 4.68 6.72
CA PRO A 3 -11.08 4.60 7.39
C PRO A 3 -10.84 5.82 8.27
N ASN A 4 -10.32 5.59 9.45
CA ASN A 4 -10.00 6.66 10.39
C ASN A 4 -8.53 6.55 10.74
N ILE A 5 -7.77 7.62 10.48
CA ILE A 5 -6.33 7.60 10.72
C ILE A 5 -6.00 7.38 12.19
N PHE A 6 -6.85 7.81 13.09
CA PHE A 6 -6.62 7.63 14.52
C PHE A 6 -6.77 6.17 14.96
N ASP A 7 -7.51 5.38 14.20
CA ASP A 7 -7.62 3.95 14.46
C ASP A 7 -6.38 3.20 14.00
N ILE A 8 -5.66 3.77 13.05
CA ILE A 8 -4.47 3.17 12.46
C ILE A 8 -3.22 3.61 13.21
N ALA A 9 -3.13 4.89 13.51
CA ALA A 9 -2.00 5.46 14.25
C ALA A 9 -2.34 5.49 15.74
N THR A 10 -1.71 4.60 16.50
CA THR A 10 -2.08 4.43 17.91
C THR A 10 -1.56 5.54 18.82
N LYS A 11 -0.29 5.86 18.75
CA LYS A 11 0.30 6.83 19.66
C LYS A 11 0.80 8.08 18.98
N GLU A 12 1.30 7.91 17.80
CA GLU A 12 1.79 9.04 17.04
C GLU A 12 1.50 8.78 15.56
N LEU A 13 1.31 9.86 14.84
CA LEU A 13 1.06 9.77 13.43
C LEU A 13 2.36 9.44 12.71
N SER A 14 2.45 8.25 12.17
CA SER A 14 3.59 7.83 11.39
C SER A 14 3.26 7.91 9.91
N GLN A 15 4.30 7.92 9.10
CA GLN A 15 4.11 7.92 7.66
C GLN A 15 3.44 6.62 7.20
N ASP A 16 3.80 5.51 7.83
CA ASP A 16 3.19 4.23 7.50
C ASP A 16 1.69 4.25 7.75
N ALA A 17 1.28 4.84 8.87
CA ALA A 17 -0.13 4.94 9.21
C ALA A 17 -0.87 5.80 8.20
N PHE A 18 -0.27 6.92 7.81
CA PHE A 18 -0.88 7.81 6.83
C PHE A 18 -1.05 7.13 5.48
N ILE A 19 -0.01 6.47 5.01
CA ILE A 19 -0.06 5.77 3.72
C ILE A 19 -1.09 4.65 3.76
N THR A 20 -1.12 3.89 4.84
CA THR A 20 -2.11 2.81 4.99
C THR A 20 -3.53 3.36 4.95
N TRP A 21 -3.76 4.44 5.69
CA TRP A 21 -5.05 5.09 5.71
C TRP A 21 -5.47 5.55 4.31
N LEU A 22 -4.55 6.16 3.58
CA LEU A 22 -4.83 6.61 2.22
C LEU A 22 -5.15 5.43 1.30
N LEU A 23 -4.39 4.35 1.39
CA LEU A 23 -4.66 3.15 0.60
C LEU A 23 -6.05 2.59 0.89
N MET A 24 -6.42 2.52 2.16
CA MET A 24 -7.74 2.03 2.54
C MET A 24 -8.86 2.90 1.98
N PHE A 25 -8.61 4.20 1.88
CA PHE A 25 -9.62 5.12 1.38
C PHE A 25 -9.85 4.98 -0.14
N ALA A 26 -8.95 4.28 -0.84
CA ALA A 26 -9.10 4.06 -2.28
C ALA A 26 -10.19 3.03 -2.61
N ASP A 27 -10.65 2.27 -1.62
CA ASP A 27 -11.70 1.27 -1.84
C ASP A 27 -13.02 1.92 -2.22
N GLU A 28 -13.79 1.25 -3.06
CA GLU A 28 -15.06 1.80 -3.52
C GLU A 28 -16.06 2.05 -2.39
N GLU A 29 -15.97 1.31 -1.31
CA GLU A 29 -16.83 1.52 -0.15
C GLU A 29 -16.64 2.88 0.48
N CYS A 30 -15.48 3.48 0.28
CA CYS A 30 -15.17 4.80 0.85
C CYS A 30 -15.61 5.96 -0.04
N LYS A 31 -16.07 5.67 -1.24
CA LYS A 31 -16.48 6.72 -2.18
C LYS A 31 -17.61 7.59 -1.63
N GLY A 32 -18.55 6.95 -0.93
CA GLY A 32 -19.68 7.66 -0.35
C GLY A 32 -19.31 8.49 0.88
N GLU A 33 -18.16 8.22 1.49
CA GLU A 33 -17.73 8.94 2.68
C GLU A 33 -17.07 10.28 2.33
N ASP A 34 -16.20 10.27 1.31
CA ASP A 34 -15.53 11.46 0.82
C ASP A 34 -15.07 11.19 -0.60
N LYS A 35 -15.83 11.71 -1.55
CA LYS A 35 -15.57 11.43 -2.96
C LYS A 35 -14.24 11.97 -3.43
N ALA A 36 -13.90 13.19 -3.04
CA ALA A 36 -12.64 13.80 -3.47
C ALA A 36 -11.44 13.06 -2.91
N LEU A 37 -11.50 12.67 -1.65
CA LEU A 37 -10.42 11.92 -1.03
C LEU A 37 -10.30 10.53 -1.64
N ASN A 38 -11.45 9.88 -1.91
CA ASN A 38 -11.44 8.57 -2.55
C ASN A 38 -10.78 8.65 -3.93
N GLU A 39 -11.09 9.68 -4.71
CA GLU A 39 -10.47 9.86 -6.03
C GLU A 39 -8.97 10.10 -5.91
N CYS A 40 -8.56 10.91 -4.96
CA CYS A 40 -7.14 11.16 -4.69
C CYS A 40 -6.41 9.86 -4.32
N ALA A 41 -7.04 9.07 -3.46
CA ALA A 41 -6.47 7.80 -3.04
C ALA A 41 -6.32 6.82 -4.21
N ARG A 42 -7.32 6.79 -5.09
CA ARG A 42 -7.27 5.94 -6.27
C ARG A 42 -6.18 6.37 -7.23
N GLU A 43 -5.99 7.67 -7.40
CA GLU A 43 -4.89 8.18 -8.22
C GLU A 43 -3.55 7.76 -7.64
N PHE A 44 -3.42 7.82 -6.33
CA PHE A 44 -2.20 7.39 -5.65
C PHE A 44 -1.92 5.91 -5.93
N VAL A 45 -2.92 5.06 -5.76
CA VAL A 45 -2.77 3.63 -6.03
C VAL A 45 -2.42 3.39 -7.50
N THR A 46 -3.08 4.11 -8.40
CA THR A 46 -2.82 3.99 -9.83
C THR A 46 -1.36 4.33 -10.13
N GLU A 47 -0.83 5.39 -9.55
CA GLU A 47 0.55 5.78 -9.77
C GLU A 47 1.52 4.74 -9.22
N LEU A 48 1.21 4.13 -8.09
CA LEU A 48 2.04 3.06 -7.55
C LEU A 48 2.12 1.88 -8.52
N ILE A 49 0.98 1.47 -9.06
CA ILE A 49 0.94 0.36 -10.00
C ILE A 49 1.69 0.73 -11.28
N LYS A 50 1.47 1.93 -11.78
CA LYS A 50 2.12 2.38 -13.02
C LYS A 50 3.63 2.47 -12.90
N SER A 51 4.15 2.63 -11.71
CA SER A 51 5.60 2.68 -11.51
C SER A 51 6.28 1.39 -12.00
N GLN A 52 5.56 0.29 -12.01
CA GLN A 52 6.11 -1.00 -12.44
C GLN A 52 5.33 -1.62 -13.59
N TYR A 53 4.11 -1.16 -13.81
CA TYR A 53 3.27 -1.62 -14.92
C TYR A 53 2.76 -0.40 -15.66
N PRO A 54 3.62 0.22 -16.49
CA PRO A 54 3.30 1.53 -17.10
C PRO A 54 2.05 1.53 -17.99
N ASN A 55 1.65 0.37 -18.48
CA ASN A 55 0.48 0.26 -19.34
C ASN A 55 -0.82 0.04 -18.56
N PHE A 56 -0.76 0.07 -17.25
CA PHE A 56 -1.95 -0.08 -16.44
C PHE A 56 -2.92 1.08 -16.72
N ASP A 57 -4.13 0.74 -17.11
CA ASP A 57 -5.17 1.74 -17.41
C ASP A 57 -6.54 1.31 -16.88
N GLU A 58 -6.57 0.36 -15.98
CA GLU A 58 -7.82 -0.15 -15.46
C GLU A 58 -8.35 0.70 -14.32
N LYS A 59 -9.66 0.67 -14.17
CA LYS A 59 -10.31 1.38 -13.07
C LYS A 59 -10.21 0.55 -11.81
N ILE A 60 -9.74 1.18 -10.74
CA ILE A 60 -9.63 0.53 -9.45
C ILE A 60 -10.97 0.51 -8.76
N THR A 61 -11.37 -0.66 -8.26
CA THR A 61 -12.63 -0.82 -7.57
C THR A 61 -12.41 -1.21 -6.11
N SER A 62 -11.77 -2.34 -5.86
CA SER A 62 -11.59 -2.86 -4.52
C SER A 62 -10.15 -2.72 -4.07
N VAL A 63 -9.96 -2.13 -2.91
CA VAL A 63 -8.64 -2.01 -2.30
C VAL A 63 -8.72 -2.41 -0.84
N LYS A 64 -7.92 -3.40 -0.45
CA LYS A 64 -7.79 -3.82 0.93
C LYS A 64 -6.34 -3.57 1.33
N ALA A 65 -6.14 -2.91 2.44
CA ALA A 65 -4.80 -2.53 2.86
C ALA A 65 -4.63 -2.72 4.36
N GLY A 66 -3.37 -2.86 4.77
CA GLY A 66 -3.06 -3.03 6.17
C GLY A 66 -1.57 -2.83 6.41
N ARG A 67 -1.17 -3.02 7.68
CA ARG A 67 0.20 -2.83 8.14
C ARG A 67 0.73 -4.10 8.77
N GLN A 68 2.05 -4.23 8.70
CA GLN A 68 2.79 -5.24 9.48
C GLN A 68 2.22 -6.65 9.37
N ARG A 69 2.19 -7.13 8.16
CA ARG A 69 1.82 -8.52 7.91
C ARG A 69 3.07 -9.27 7.47
N GLU A 70 3.41 -10.31 8.20
CA GLU A 70 4.67 -11.03 8.07
C GLU A 70 5.82 -10.03 8.24
N ASN A 71 6.67 -9.81 7.28
CA ASN A 71 7.75 -8.84 7.38
C ASN A 71 7.51 -7.60 6.51
N ILE A 72 6.27 -7.39 6.13
CA ILE A 72 5.89 -6.31 5.24
C ILE A 72 5.33 -5.15 6.04
N ASP A 73 5.87 -3.95 5.83
CA ASP A 73 5.43 -2.77 6.55
C ASP A 73 4.01 -2.36 6.18
N ILE A 74 3.74 -2.26 4.89
CA ILE A 74 2.43 -1.90 4.37
C ILE A 74 2.11 -2.79 3.18
N TRP A 75 0.89 -3.26 3.11
CA TRP A 75 0.44 -4.07 1.98
C TRP A 75 -0.92 -3.58 1.49
N ALA A 76 -1.21 -3.82 0.22
CA ALA A 76 -2.53 -3.53 -0.35
C ALA A 76 -2.84 -4.53 -1.46
N GLU A 77 -4.06 -5.03 -1.46
CA GLU A 77 -4.57 -5.88 -2.53
C GLU A 77 -5.54 -5.05 -3.36
N VAL A 78 -5.29 -5.00 -4.67
CA VAL A 78 -6.09 -4.19 -5.59
C VAL A 78 -6.80 -5.10 -6.58
N ASP A 79 -8.11 -5.15 -6.50
CA ASP A 79 -8.99 -5.88 -7.42
C ASP A 79 -8.61 -7.36 -7.64
N ASP A 80 -8.01 -8.00 -6.66
CA ASP A 80 -7.51 -9.37 -6.76
C ASP A 80 -6.52 -9.58 -7.90
N ARG A 81 -5.94 -8.51 -8.41
CA ARG A 81 -5.02 -8.57 -9.56
C ARG A 81 -3.62 -8.09 -9.22
N TYR A 82 -3.51 -7.16 -8.28
CA TYR A 82 -2.23 -6.58 -7.88
C TYR A 82 -2.04 -6.68 -6.38
N PHE A 83 -0.83 -6.97 -5.99
CA PHE A 83 -0.46 -6.96 -4.59
C PHE A 83 0.67 -5.96 -4.41
N ILE A 84 0.38 -4.87 -3.73
CA ILE A 84 1.34 -3.79 -3.50
C ILE A 84 1.98 -3.99 -2.14
N VAL A 85 3.30 -3.94 -2.09
CA VAL A 85 4.04 -3.96 -0.83
C VAL A 85 4.89 -2.70 -0.76
N ILE A 86 4.85 -2.03 0.38
CA ILE A 86 5.59 -0.80 0.58
C ILE A 86 6.48 -0.98 1.80
N GLU A 87 7.77 -0.75 1.59
CA GLU A 87 8.74 -0.81 2.67
C GLU A 87 9.24 0.58 2.99
N ASP A 88 9.18 0.93 4.26
CA ASP A 88 9.67 2.21 4.74
C ASP A 88 11.11 2.04 5.21
N LYS A 89 12.02 2.76 4.58
CA LYS A 89 13.45 2.66 4.87
C LYS A 89 13.97 3.82 5.70
N THR A 90 13.14 4.32 6.59
CA THR A 90 13.46 5.52 7.35
C THR A 90 14.77 5.40 8.11
N ASN A 91 14.97 4.30 8.83
CA ASN A 91 16.11 4.14 9.72
C ASN A 91 16.90 2.88 9.49
N THR A 92 16.70 2.23 8.39
CA THR A 92 17.33 0.94 8.21
C THR A 92 18.52 1.00 7.31
N LYS A 93 19.49 0.18 7.65
CA LYS A 93 20.58 -0.11 6.74
C LYS A 93 20.05 -1.17 5.79
N GLU A 94 20.14 -0.88 4.54
CA GLU A 94 19.69 -1.79 3.53
C GLU A 94 20.62 -2.99 3.43
N HIS A 95 20.03 -4.17 3.55
CA HIS A 95 20.76 -5.41 3.37
C HIS A 95 20.11 -6.19 2.26
N SER A 96 20.88 -6.72 1.34
CA SER A 96 20.36 -7.48 0.21
C SER A 96 19.51 -8.66 0.66
N ASN A 97 19.89 -9.32 1.75
CA ASN A 97 19.11 -10.43 2.29
C ASN A 97 17.73 -10.01 2.76
N GLN A 98 17.64 -8.79 3.28
CA GLN A 98 16.38 -8.25 3.75
C GLN A 98 15.42 -8.02 2.59
N LEU A 99 15.95 -7.48 1.49
CA LEU A 99 15.15 -7.27 0.29
C LEU A 99 14.64 -8.58 -0.29
N ASN A 100 15.49 -9.60 -0.30
CA ASN A 100 15.09 -10.90 -0.81
C ASN A 100 13.98 -11.52 0.04
N ARG A 101 14.09 -11.43 1.37
CA ARG A 101 13.05 -11.94 2.26
C ARG A 101 11.73 -11.19 2.07
N TYR A 102 11.83 -9.90 1.87
CA TYR A 102 10.67 -9.07 1.66
C TYR A 102 9.92 -9.50 0.39
N ARG A 103 10.69 -9.73 -0.67
CA ARG A 103 10.12 -10.16 -1.93
C ARG A 103 9.51 -11.55 -1.81
N GLU A 104 10.16 -12.46 -1.13
CA GLU A 104 9.64 -13.80 -0.91
C GLU A 104 8.33 -13.77 -0.13
N ALA A 105 8.27 -12.94 0.91
CA ALA A 105 7.04 -12.79 1.67
C ALA A 105 5.92 -12.23 0.80
N ALA A 106 6.25 -11.24 -0.05
CA ALA A 106 5.27 -10.68 -0.94
C ALA A 106 4.74 -11.71 -1.94
N GLU A 107 5.62 -12.52 -2.48
CA GLU A 107 5.22 -13.56 -3.41
C GLU A 107 4.27 -14.58 -2.77
N ARG A 108 4.55 -14.97 -1.51
CA ARG A 108 3.67 -15.88 -0.78
C ARG A 108 2.30 -15.26 -0.54
N MET A 109 2.28 -13.99 -0.17
CA MET A 109 1.03 -13.31 0.15
C MET A 109 0.22 -12.96 -1.10
N ALA A 110 0.89 -12.77 -2.21
CA ALA A 110 0.23 -12.31 -3.44
C ALA A 110 -0.68 -13.38 -4.05
N GLU A 111 -0.40 -14.64 -3.81
CA GLU A 111 -1.24 -15.74 -4.32
C GLU A 111 -1.50 -15.64 -5.82
N GLY A 112 -0.45 -15.41 -6.59
CA GLY A 112 -0.54 -15.34 -8.04
C GLY A 112 -0.86 -13.97 -8.61
N LYS A 113 -1.06 -12.97 -7.76
CA LYS A 113 -1.30 -11.60 -8.23
C LYS A 113 0.02 -10.97 -8.71
N SER A 114 -0.11 -9.92 -9.50
CA SER A 114 1.05 -9.16 -9.93
C SER A 114 1.56 -8.32 -8.78
N ILE A 115 2.85 -8.41 -8.49
CA ILE A 115 3.45 -7.75 -7.34
C ILE A 115 4.00 -6.39 -7.71
N VAL A 116 3.73 -5.40 -6.87
CA VAL A 116 4.27 -4.05 -6.99
C VAL A 116 5.07 -3.77 -5.72
N CYS A 117 6.39 -3.68 -5.83
CA CYS A 117 7.26 -3.42 -4.68
C CYS A 117 7.68 -1.96 -4.68
N ILE A 118 7.33 -1.25 -3.62
CA ILE A 118 7.62 0.17 -3.47
C ILE A 118 8.51 0.37 -2.24
N TYR A 119 9.57 1.15 -2.41
CA TYR A 119 10.45 1.51 -1.30
C TYR A 119 10.35 3.00 -1.07
N ILE A 120 9.99 3.36 0.15
CA ILE A 120 9.87 4.76 0.53
C ILE A 120 11.02 5.10 1.46
N LYS A 121 11.78 6.12 1.08
CA LYS A 121 12.84 6.62 1.95
C LYS A 121 12.36 7.92 2.56
N THR A 122 12.18 7.90 3.87
CA THR A 122 11.73 9.08 4.59
C THR A 122 12.79 9.49 5.60
N GLY A 123 12.72 10.72 5.99
CA GLY A 123 13.67 11.24 6.94
C GLY A 123 15.02 11.54 6.31
N ASN A 124 15.93 11.88 7.13
CA ASN A 124 17.23 12.38 6.70
C ASN A 124 18.31 11.39 6.96
#